data_2b71094606a83a903edb86c5d6ea0494
#
_entry.id   2b71094606a83a903edb86c5d6ea0494
#
_cell.length_a   1.000
_cell.length_b   1.000
_cell.length_c   1.000
_cell.angle_alpha   90.00
_cell.angle_beta   90.00
_cell.angle_gamma   90.00
#
_symmetry.space_group_name_H-M   'P 1'
#
loop_
_entity.id
_entity.type
_entity.pdbx_description
1 polymer ?
#
loop_
_entity_poly.entity_id
_entity_poly.type
_entity_poly.pdbx_seq_one_letter_code
_entity_poly.pdbx_strand_id
1 'polypeptide(L)'
;VYGDALVEPEILLPDNQACLRLPGTDGKAKMSKSLGNCIYLSDTEADVKKKVMSMYTDPNHIQVSDPGQIEGNTVFTYLDAFCKADAFEKYLPDYKNLDELKDHYKRGGLGDVKVKKFLNSVLQEELAPIRARRKEYEANIPYVYQILKEGSEKAERVAADTLAGVKRAMKINYFDDMELIAAQAEKYKNQES
;
A
#
# COMPACT_ATOMS: atom_id res chain seq x y z
N VAL A 1 -13.82 -8.38 30.76
CA VAL A 1 -15.03 -9.19 31.04
C VAL A 1 -14.89 -10.57 30.40
N TYR A 2 -14.35 -10.66 29.17
CA TYR A 2 -14.26 -11.90 28.39
C TYR A 2 -12.84 -12.50 28.27
N GLY A 3 -11.87 -11.93 28.98
CA GLY A 3 -10.46 -12.35 28.92
C GLY A 3 -9.76 -11.96 27.61
N ASP A 4 -8.55 -12.49 27.40
CA ASP A 4 -7.67 -12.17 26.27
C ASP A 4 -7.93 -13.13 25.09
N ALA A 5 -9.15 -13.09 24.54
CA ALA A 5 -9.55 -13.95 23.42
C ALA A 5 -9.00 -13.47 22.07
N LEU A 6 -8.60 -12.22 21.96
CA LEU A 6 -7.99 -11.61 20.77
C LEU A 6 -6.65 -10.99 21.12
N VAL A 7 -5.72 -11.05 20.18
CA VAL A 7 -4.43 -10.36 20.30
C VAL A 7 -4.65 -8.86 20.10
N GLU A 8 -4.12 -8.03 21.01
CA GLU A 8 -4.14 -6.58 20.85
C GLU A 8 -3.24 -6.18 19.67
N PRO A 9 -3.74 -5.44 18.68
CA PRO A 9 -2.95 -5.05 17.53
C PRO A 9 -1.99 -3.92 17.87
N GLU A 10 -0.76 -4.02 17.38
CA GLU A 10 0.22 -2.94 17.42
C GLU A 10 0.28 -2.22 16.08
N ILE A 11 0.48 -0.90 16.11
CA ILE A 11 0.63 -0.12 14.89
C ILE A 11 2.05 -0.26 14.35
N LEU A 12 2.18 -0.61 13.07
CA LEU A 12 3.43 -0.59 12.33
C LEU A 12 3.36 0.50 11.26
N LEU A 13 4.20 1.51 11.39
CA LEU A 13 4.31 2.60 10.43
C LEU A 13 5.60 2.47 9.61
N PRO A 14 5.62 2.91 8.34
CA PRO A 14 6.85 2.96 7.57
C PRO A 14 7.82 4.00 8.15
N ASP A 15 9.11 3.70 8.09
CA ASP A 15 10.17 4.62 8.55
C ASP A 15 10.22 5.90 7.71
N ASN A 16 9.96 5.80 6.41
CA ASN A 16 9.89 6.94 5.52
C ASN A 16 8.52 7.63 5.63
N GLN A 17 8.51 8.84 6.21
CA GLN A 17 7.30 9.64 6.41
C GLN A 17 6.55 9.98 5.10
N ALA A 18 7.26 10.12 3.99
CA ALA A 18 6.66 10.36 2.67
C ALA A 18 5.76 9.19 2.22
N CYS A 19 6.01 7.97 2.74
CA CYS A 19 5.21 6.77 2.44
C CYS A 19 3.92 6.65 3.27
N LEU A 20 3.72 7.47 4.31
CA LEU A 20 2.53 7.40 5.16
C LEU A 20 1.25 7.69 4.36
N ARG A 21 1.31 8.66 3.46
CA ARG A 21 0.16 9.04 2.64
C ARG A 21 0.61 9.68 1.33
N LEU A 22 0.64 8.91 0.26
CA LEU A 22 0.93 9.44 -1.07
C LEU A 22 -0.30 10.18 -1.63
N PRO A 23 -0.10 11.41 -2.16
CA PRO A 23 -1.14 12.10 -2.90
C PRO A 23 -1.43 11.38 -4.22
N GLY A 24 -2.64 11.57 -4.76
CA GLY A 24 -2.94 11.19 -6.15
C GLY A 24 -2.12 12.01 -7.15
N THR A 25 -2.08 11.56 -8.40
CA THR A 25 -1.35 12.27 -9.48
C THR A 25 -1.86 13.68 -9.73
N ASP A 26 -3.08 14.00 -9.28
CA ASP A 26 -3.72 15.31 -9.32
C ASP A 26 -3.26 16.28 -8.22
N GLY A 27 -2.49 15.80 -7.23
CA GLY A 27 -2.01 16.60 -6.10
C GLY A 27 -3.06 17.08 -5.10
N LYS A 28 -4.33 16.70 -5.27
CA LYS A 28 -5.45 17.24 -4.47
C LYS A 28 -5.91 16.32 -3.36
N ALA A 29 -6.09 15.04 -3.67
CA ALA A 29 -6.59 14.04 -2.77
C ALA A 29 -5.62 12.86 -2.64
N LYS A 30 -5.83 11.99 -1.66
CA LYS A 30 -5.08 10.72 -1.63
C LYS A 30 -5.37 9.91 -2.89
N MET A 31 -4.42 9.06 -3.28
CA MET A 31 -4.57 8.11 -4.37
C MET A 31 -5.84 7.27 -4.20
N SER A 32 -6.71 7.25 -5.22
CA SER A 32 -7.98 6.51 -5.21
C SER A 32 -8.33 6.00 -6.59
N LYS A 33 -8.79 4.74 -6.65
CA LYS A 33 -9.25 4.13 -7.91
C LYS A 33 -10.44 4.88 -8.51
N SER A 34 -11.40 5.26 -7.68
CA SER A 34 -12.62 5.96 -8.11
C SER A 34 -12.36 7.37 -8.66
N LEU A 35 -11.25 8.00 -8.25
CA LEU A 35 -10.85 9.33 -8.75
C LEU A 35 -9.96 9.24 -10.00
N GLY A 36 -9.51 8.04 -10.38
CA GLY A 36 -8.62 7.87 -11.53
C GLY A 36 -7.22 8.49 -11.37
N ASN A 37 -6.84 8.89 -10.15
CA ASN A 37 -5.58 9.57 -9.83
C ASN A 37 -4.51 8.62 -9.28
N CYS A 38 -4.59 7.32 -9.63
CA CYS A 38 -3.67 6.27 -9.16
C CYS A 38 -2.68 5.86 -10.24
N ILE A 39 -1.45 5.53 -9.81
CA ILE A 39 -0.54 4.67 -10.56
C ILE A 39 -0.77 3.24 -10.03
N TYR A 40 -1.16 2.32 -10.90
CA TYR A 40 -1.38 0.91 -10.54
C TYR A 40 -0.09 0.12 -10.68
N LEU A 41 0.10 -0.89 -9.82
CA LEU A 41 1.22 -1.84 -9.95
C LEU A 41 1.17 -2.64 -11.27
N SER A 42 -0.01 -2.71 -11.89
CA SER A 42 -0.27 -3.37 -13.17
C SER A 42 -0.19 -2.43 -14.38
N ASP A 43 0.03 -1.12 -14.18
CA ASP A 43 0.15 -0.18 -15.28
C ASP A 43 1.33 -0.56 -16.19
N THR A 44 1.11 -0.39 -17.50
CA THR A 44 2.19 -0.53 -18.48
C THR A 44 3.21 0.59 -18.33
N GLU A 45 4.40 0.41 -18.89
CA GLU A 45 5.44 1.47 -18.91
C GLU A 45 4.91 2.77 -19.54
N ALA A 46 4.10 2.64 -20.58
CA ALA A 46 3.50 3.77 -21.28
C ALA A 46 2.45 4.48 -20.39
N ASP A 47 1.62 3.72 -19.65
CA ASP A 47 0.61 4.28 -18.75
C ASP A 47 1.27 5.00 -17.58
N VAL A 48 2.28 4.41 -16.95
CA VAL A 48 3.05 5.05 -15.87
C VAL A 48 3.66 6.36 -16.38
N LYS A 49 4.32 6.34 -17.53
CA LYS A 49 4.90 7.54 -18.13
C LYS A 49 3.84 8.62 -18.39
N LYS A 50 2.69 8.25 -18.94
CA LYS A 50 1.59 9.19 -19.21
C LYS A 50 1.09 9.83 -17.90
N LYS A 51 0.88 9.01 -16.87
CA LYS A 51 0.42 9.48 -15.56
C LYS A 51 1.45 10.40 -14.89
N VAL A 52 2.73 10.03 -14.91
CA VAL A 52 3.81 10.86 -14.36
C VAL A 52 3.92 12.19 -15.10
N MET A 53 3.86 12.18 -16.43
CA MET A 53 3.93 13.42 -17.21
C MET A 53 2.74 14.35 -16.98
N SER A 54 1.57 13.82 -16.58
CA SER A 54 0.39 14.60 -16.21
C SER A 54 0.29 14.95 -14.72
N MET A 55 1.25 14.54 -13.87
CA MET A 55 1.25 14.88 -12.44
C MET A 55 1.21 16.38 -12.22
N TYR A 56 0.45 16.74 -11.16
CA TYR A 56 0.43 18.11 -10.66
C TYR A 56 1.80 18.54 -10.15
N THR A 57 2.20 19.74 -10.53
CA THR A 57 3.42 20.43 -10.09
C THR A 57 3.06 21.82 -9.53
N ASP A 58 4.00 22.75 -9.52
CA ASP A 58 3.75 24.12 -9.10
C ASP A 58 3.04 24.90 -10.24
N PRO A 59 1.82 25.43 -10.03
CA PRO A 59 1.11 26.20 -11.05
C PRO A 59 1.76 27.55 -11.37
N ASN A 60 2.65 28.05 -10.50
CA ASN A 60 3.38 29.32 -10.70
C ASN A 60 4.70 29.12 -11.45
N HIS A 61 5.18 27.89 -11.60
CA HIS A 61 6.40 27.55 -12.34
C HIS A 61 6.07 27.43 -13.84
N ILE A 62 5.83 28.57 -14.50
CA ILE A 62 5.40 28.63 -15.90
C ILE A 62 6.60 28.52 -16.84
N GLN A 63 7.68 29.24 -16.54
CA GLN A 63 8.93 29.19 -17.31
C GLN A 63 10.00 28.43 -16.56
N VAL A 64 10.94 27.83 -17.28
CA VAL A 64 12.05 27.10 -16.68
C VAL A 64 12.90 27.99 -15.77
N SER A 65 12.96 29.31 -16.05
CA SER A 65 13.70 30.28 -15.25
C SER A 65 13.01 30.64 -13.93
N ASP A 66 11.72 30.33 -13.80
CA ASP A 66 10.96 30.71 -12.61
C ASP A 66 11.41 29.87 -11.41
N PRO A 67 11.48 30.45 -10.20
CA PRO A 67 11.61 29.68 -8.97
C PRO A 67 10.43 28.76 -8.78
N GLY A 68 10.70 27.48 -8.48
CA GLY A 68 9.65 26.49 -8.26
C GLY A 68 9.42 26.17 -6.78
N GLN A 69 8.21 25.78 -6.43
CA GLN A 69 7.81 25.33 -5.10
C GLN A 69 7.78 23.81 -5.03
N ILE A 70 8.42 23.23 -4.01
CA ILE A 70 8.45 21.78 -3.77
C ILE A 70 7.33 21.31 -2.84
N GLU A 71 6.89 22.18 -1.91
CA GLU A 71 5.79 21.91 -0.99
C GLU A 71 4.48 21.75 -1.78
N GLY A 72 3.81 20.60 -1.60
CA GLY A 72 2.60 20.28 -2.36
C GLY A 72 2.84 19.85 -3.81
N ASN A 73 4.09 19.85 -4.27
CA ASN A 73 4.45 19.33 -5.59
C ASN A 73 4.50 17.79 -5.57
N THR A 74 3.53 17.18 -6.24
CA THR A 74 3.35 15.72 -6.25
C THR A 74 4.59 14.99 -6.75
N VAL A 75 5.30 15.53 -7.72
CA VAL A 75 6.49 14.89 -8.29
C VAL A 75 7.60 14.76 -7.25
N PHE A 76 7.85 15.82 -6.45
CA PHE A 76 8.85 15.75 -5.39
C PHE A 76 8.40 14.85 -4.23
N THR A 77 7.13 14.83 -3.87
CA THR A 77 6.60 13.90 -2.87
C THR A 77 6.86 12.43 -3.27
N TYR A 78 6.69 12.10 -4.54
CA TYR A 78 7.00 10.74 -5.04
C TYR A 78 8.50 10.48 -5.11
N LEU A 79 9.32 11.46 -5.43
CA LEU A 79 10.79 11.33 -5.35
C LEU A 79 11.25 11.10 -3.91
N ASP A 80 10.68 11.80 -2.92
CA ASP A 80 10.96 11.57 -1.50
C ASP A 80 10.59 10.15 -1.05
N ALA A 81 9.53 9.58 -1.63
CA ALA A 81 9.08 8.24 -1.30
C ALA A 81 9.91 7.13 -1.96
N PHE A 82 10.34 7.30 -3.21
CA PHE A 82 10.85 6.21 -4.05
C PHE A 82 12.28 6.40 -4.56
N CYS A 83 12.83 7.62 -4.53
CA CYS A 83 14.15 7.86 -5.08
C CYS A 83 15.25 7.31 -4.18
N LYS A 84 15.98 6.32 -4.68
CA LYS A 84 17.18 5.78 -4.04
C LYS A 84 18.43 6.58 -4.44
N ALA A 85 19.47 6.51 -3.62
CA ALA A 85 20.70 7.28 -3.87
C ALA A 85 21.37 6.96 -5.22
N ASP A 86 21.32 5.70 -5.64
CA ASP A 86 21.91 5.23 -6.90
C ASP A 86 21.13 5.66 -8.16
N ALA A 87 19.90 6.12 -7.99
CA ALA A 87 19.08 6.59 -9.11
C ALA A 87 19.68 7.84 -9.80
N PHE A 88 20.40 8.67 -9.06
CA PHE A 88 21.06 9.85 -9.63
C PHE A 88 22.18 9.44 -10.58
N GLU A 89 23.07 8.57 -10.18
CA GLU A 89 24.15 8.06 -11.04
C GLU A 89 23.58 7.44 -12.33
N LYS A 90 22.49 6.71 -12.23
CA LYS A 90 21.87 6.00 -13.37
C LYS A 90 21.12 6.92 -14.34
N TYR A 91 20.34 7.86 -13.80
CA TYR A 91 19.31 8.56 -14.60
C TYR A 91 19.45 10.07 -14.63
N LEU A 92 20.19 10.65 -13.68
CA LEU A 92 20.34 12.11 -13.59
C LEU A 92 21.71 12.52 -13.01
N PRO A 93 22.83 12.13 -13.65
CA PRO A 93 24.19 12.32 -13.12
C PRO A 93 24.62 13.78 -12.94
N ASP A 94 23.85 14.74 -13.44
CA ASP A 94 24.09 16.17 -13.22
C ASP A 94 23.92 16.58 -11.73
N TYR A 95 23.29 15.73 -10.90
CA TYR A 95 23.02 15.97 -9.48
C TYR A 95 23.51 14.83 -8.62
N LYS A 96 24.00 15.16 -7.43
CA LYS A 96 24.49 14.17 -6.46
C LYS A 96 23.39 13.48 -5.67
N ASN A 97 22.30 14.21 -5.40
CA ASN A 97 21.20 13.75 -4.55
C ASN A 97 19.93 14.57 -4.78
N LEU A 98 18.86 14.18 -4.09
CA LEU A 98 17.55 14.79 -4.22
C LEU A 98 17.52 16.24 -3.66
N ASP A 99 18.31 16.54 -2.63
CA ASP A 99 18.36 17.89 -2.06
C ASP A 99 18.96 18.89 -3.06
N GLU A 100 20.02 18.51 -3.76
CA GLU A 100 20.61 19.35 -4.82
C GLU A 100 19.62 19.59 -5.97
N LEU A 101 18.86 18.58 -6.35
CA LEU A 101 17.80 18.72 -7.36
C LEU A 101 16.69 19.65 -6.90
N LYS A 102 16.24 19.52 -5.64
CA LYS A 102 15.25 20.39 -5.01
C LYS A 102 15.72 21.84 -4.93
N ASP A 103 16.95 22.05 -4.53
CA ASP A 103 17.55 23.39 -4.43
C ASP A 103 17.68 24.06 -5.81
N HIS A 104 18.01 23.29 -6.84
CA HIS A 104 18.01 23.83 -8.21
C HIS A 104 16.61 24.21 -8.64
N TYR A 105 15.59 23.38 -8.38
CA TYR A 105 14.21 23.67 -8.73
C TYR A 105 13.70 24.96 -8.03
N LYS A 106 14.01 25.12 -6.74
CA LYS A 106 13.67 26.35 -5.98
C LYS A 106 14.32 27.63 -6.51
N ARG A 107 15.53 27.52 -7.05
CA ARG A 107 16.25 28.70 -7.61
C ARG A 107 15.75 29.11 -9.00
N GLY A 108 15.03 28.22 -9.68
CA GLY A 108 14.75 28.35 -11.10
C GLY A 108 15.87 27.81 -11.97
N GLY A 109 15.59 27.58 -13.25
CA GLY A 109 16.50 26.99 -14.22
C GLY A 109 16.30 25.49 -14.44
N LEU A 110 15.35 24.86 -13.74
CA LEU A 110 15.04 23.45 -13.86
C LEU A 110 13.55 23.24 -14.17
N GLY A 111 13.24 22.84 -15.38
CA GLY A 111 11.83 22.64 -15.81
C GLY A 111 11.23 21.33 -15.32
N ASP A 112 9.93 21.35 -15.06
CA ASP A 112 9.10 20.21 -14.59
C ASP A 112 9.29 18.93 -15.43
N VAL A 113 9.39 19.07 -16.73
CA VAL A 113 9.55 17.93 -17.64
C VAL A 113 10.82 17.11 -17.32
N LYS A 114 11.94 17.77 -16.95
CA LYS A 114 13.17 17.06 -16.57
C LYS A 114 12.98 16.29 -15.29
N VAL A 115 12.35 16.89 -14.29
CA VAL A 115 12.05 16.26 -12.98
C VAL A 115 11.06 15.10 -13.15
N LYS A 116 10.00 15.27 -13.95
CA LYS A 116 9.03 14.21 -14.28
C LYS A 116 9.67 13.03 -15.02
N LYS A 117 10.58 13.29 -15.96
CA LYS A 117 11.32 12.22 -16.65
C LYS A 117 12.19 11.43 -15.67
N PHE A 118 12.85 12.10 -14.74
CA PHE A 118 13.62 11.45 -13.70
C PHE A 118 12.73 10.59 -12.79
N LEU A 119 11.62 11.12 -12.28
CA LEU A 119 10.66 10.34 -11.51
C LEU A 119 10.13 9.13 -12.29
N ASN A 120 9.85 9.30 -13.59
CA ASN A 120 9.42 8.17 -14.42
C ASN A 120 10.49 7.06 -14.44
N SER A 121 11.76 7.40 -14.58
CA SER A 121 12.83 6.39 -14.58
C SER A 121 12.90 5.65 -13.24
N VAL A 122 12.83 6.37 -12.12
CA VAL A 122 12.77 5.79 -10.77
C VAL A 122 11.59 4.82 -10.62
N LEU A 123 10.39 5.24 -11.00
CA LEU A 123 9.20 4.39 -10.89
C LEU A 123 9.22 3.20 -11.85
N GLN A 124 9.78 3.34 -13.04
CA GLN A 124 9.94 2.21 -13.96
C GLN A 124 10.85 1.13 -13.39
N GLU A 125 11.96 1.51 -12.73
CA GLU A 125 12.86 0.57 -12.07
C GLU A 125 12.15 -0.18 -10.93
N GLU A 126 11.39 0.52 -10.10
CA GLU A 126 10.63 -0.10 -9.00
C GLU A 126 9.50 -1.02 -9.48
N LEU A 127 8.82 -0.66 -10.57
CA LEU A 127 7.67 -1.41 -11.07
C LEU A 127 8.05 -2.55 -12.03
N ALA A 128 9.22 -2.51 -12.66
CA ALA A 128 9.63 -3.53 -13.62
C ALA A 128 9.64 -4.96 -13.04
N PRO A 129 10.22 -5.24 -11.85
CA PRO A 129 10.22 -6.58 -11.27
C PRO A 129 8.81 -7.03 -10.86
N ILE A 130 7.94 -6.10 -10.48
CA ILE A 130 6.54 -6.40 -10.14
C ILE A 130 5.79 -6.84 -11.40
N ARG A 131 5.94 -6.10 -12.51
CA ARG A 131 5.35 -6.45 -13.80
C ARG A 131 5.86 -7.78 -14.35
N ALA A 132 7.16 -8.07 -14.18
CA ALA A 132 7.75 -9.34 -14.60
C ALA A 132 7.11 -10.51 -13.85
N ARG A 133 7.07 -10.47 -12.52
CA ARG A 133 6.42 -11.51 -11.69
C ARG A 133 4.93 -11.67 -12.02
N ARG A 134 4.23 -10.56 -12.26
CA ARG A 134 2.83 -10.63 -12.67
C ARG A 134 2.64 -11.43 -13.95
N LYS A 135 3.48 -11.22 -14.97
CA LYS A 135 3.44 -11.98 -16.23
C LYS A 135 3.69 -13.48 -16.04
N GLU A 136 4.58 -13.84 -15.11
CA GLU A 136 4.83 -15.25 -14.76
C GLU A 136 3.55 -15.90 -14.17
N TYR A 137 2.88 -15.22 -13.26
CA TYR A 137 1.61 -15.72 -12.69
C TYR A 137 0.47 -15.74 -13.72
N GLU A 138 0.36 -14.72 -14.58
CA GLU A 138 -0.62 -14.69 -15.66
C GLU A 138 -0.44 -15.86 -16.66
N ALA A 139 0.78 -16.31 -16.85
CA ALA A 139 1.09 -17.47 -17.68
C ALA A 139 0.71 -18.83 -17.02
N ASN A 140 0.45 -18.85 -15.72
CA ASN A 140 0.14 -20.09 -14.97
C ASN A 140 -1.04 -19.88 -13.99
N ILE A 141 -2.20 -19.61 -14.54
CA ILE A 141 -3.44 -19.41 -13.77
C ILE A 141 -3.80 -20.59 -12.86
N PRO A 142 -3.66 -21.89 -13.28
CA PRO A 142 -3.91 -23.01 -12.37
C PRO A 142 -3.07 -22.92 -11.07
N TYR A 143 -1.82 -22.54 -11.17
CA TYR A 143 -0.94 -22.34 -9.99
C TYR A 143 -1.43 -21.20 -9.09
N VAL A 144 -1.91 -20.10 -9.69
CA VAL A 144 -2.51 -18.99 -8.91
C VAL A 144 -3.71 -19.47 -8.10
N TYR A 145 -4.60 -20.28 -8.70
CA TYR A 145 -5.75 -20.85 -7.99
C TYR A 145 -5.33 -21.82 -6.88
N GLN A 146 -4.26 -22.60 -7.09
CA GLN A 146 -3.70 -23.46 -6.05
C GLN A 146 -3.22 -22.63 -4.85
N ILE A 147 -2.43 -21.57 -5.08
CA ILE A 147 -1.97 -20.67 -4.01
C ILE A 147 -3.15 -20.07 -3.24
N LEU A 148 -4.18 -19.61 -3.95
CA LEU A 148 -5.38 -19.04 -3.34
C LEU A 148 -6.11 -20.07 -2.47
N LYS A 149 -6.26 -21.30 -2.94
CA LYS A 149 -6.88 -22.38 -2.19
C LYS A 149 -6.12 -22.70 -0.91
N GLU A 150 -4.82 -22.96 -1.03
CA GLU A 150 -3.94 -23.28 0.12
C GLU A 150 -3.92 -22.15 1.15
N GLY A 151 -3.86 -20.89 0.67
CA GLY A 151 -3.92 -19.70 1.50
C GLY A 151 -5.26 -19.55 2.22
N SER A 152 -6.37 -19.81 1.53
CA SER A 152 -7.72 -19.77 2.10
C SER A 152 -7.91 -20.84 3.18
N GLU A 153 -7.47 -22.08 2.92
CA GLU A 153 -7.54 -23.16 3.90
C GLU A 153 -6.70 -22.88 5.16
N LYS A 154 -5.53 -22.24 4.99
CA LYS A 154 -4.70 -21.80 6.12
C LYS A 154 -5.39 -20.70 6.92
N ALA A 155 -5.95 -19.70 6.26
CA ALA A 155 -6.67 -18.60 6.90
C ALA A 155 -7.92 -19.10 7.63
N GLU A 156 -8.67 -20.01 7.03
CA GLU A 156 -9.87 -20.62 7.63
C GLU A 156 -9.54 -21.33 8.95
N ARG A 157 -8.47 -22.13 8.99
CA ARG A 157 -8.04 -22.80 10.22
C ARG A 157 -7.75 -21.80 11.34
N VAL A 158 -6.94 -20.77 11.05
CA VAL A 158 -6.59 -19.74 12.05
C VAL A 158 -7.84 -18.97 12.50
N ALA A 159 -8.73 -18.62 11.58
CA ALA A 159 -9.97 -17.92 11.89
C ALA A 159 -10.92 -18.79 12.72
N ALA A 160 -11.03 -20.10 12.41
CA ALA A 160 -11.86 -21.04 13.15
C ALA A 160 -11.39 -21.19 14.61
N ASP A 161 -10.08 -21.35 14.82
CA ASP A 161 -9.49 -21.44 16.17
C ASP A 161 -9.74 -20.18 16.97
N THR A 162 -9.52 -19.01 16.37
CA THR A 162 -9.78 -17.71 17.00
C THR A 162 -11.25 -17.55 17.34
N LEU A 163 -12.14 -17.87 16.40
CA LEU A 163 -13.59 -17.79 16.60
C LEU A 163 -14.07 -18.73 17.72
N ALA A 164 -13.51 -19.95 17.78
CA ALA A 164 -13.82 -20.90 18.85
C ALA A 164 -13.38 -20.35 20.21
N GLY A 165 -12.21 -19.72 20.30
CA GLY A 165 -11.74 -19.00 21.49
C GLY A 165 -12.69 -17.89 21.93
N VAL A 166 -13.10 -17.04 20.99
CA VAL A 166 -14.05 -15.95 21.24
C VAL A 166 -15.40 -16.50 21.73
N LYS A 167 -15.94 -17.52 21.06
CA LYS A 167 -17.22 -18.15 21.47
C LYS A 167 -17.16 -18.70 22.90
N ARG A 168 -16.06 -19.38 23.26
CA ARG A 168 -15.86 -19.86 24.65
C ARG A 168 -15.80 -18.70 25.65
N ALA A 169 -15.01 -17.66 25.36
CA ALA A 169 -14.86 -16.50 26.23
C ALA A 169 -16.20 -15.78 26.43
N MET A 170 -17.01 -15.67 25.40
CA MET A 170 -18.37 -15.08 25.46
C MET A 170 -19.44 -16.02 26.01
N LYS A 171 -19.11 -17.29 26.25
CA LYS A 171 -20.06 -18.35 26.68
C LYS A 171 -21.24 -18.53 25.71
N ILE A 172 -20.97 -18.50 24.41
CA ILE A 172 -21.95 -18.73 23.33
C ILE A 172 -21.63 -19.99 22.52
N ASN A 173 -20.83 -20.89 23.09
CA ASN A 173 -20.46 -22.19 22.53
C ASN A 173 -21.41 -23.32 23.00
N TYR A 174 -22.71 -23.03 23.08
CA TYR A 174 -23.74 -23.88 23.69
C TYR A 174 -23.73 -25.35 23.27
N PHE A 175 -23.44 -25.63 21.99
CA PHE A 175 -23.47 -26.98 21.45
C PHE A 175 -22.21 -27.80 21.78
N ASP A 176 -21.12 -27.12 22.14
CA ASP A 176 -19.82 -27.72 22.43
C ASP A 176 -19.50 -27.70 23.95
N ASP A 177 -20.39 -27.07 24.76
CA ASP A 177 -20.24 -26.94 26.21
C ASP A 177 -20.93 -28.13 26.90
N MET A 178 -20.18 -29.23 27.05
CA MET A 178 -20.69 -30.46 27.66
C MET A 178 -21.07 -30.28 29.13
N GLU A 179 -20.43 -29.37 29.86
CA GLU A 179 -20.76 -29.07 31.24
C GLU A 179 -22.11 -28.37 31.33
N LEU A 180 -22.33 -27.37 30.49
CA LEU A 180 -23.62 -26.68 30.39
C LEU A 180 -24.76 -27.66 30.03
N ILE A 181 -24.52 -28.52 29.03
CA ILE A 181 -25.52 -29.49 28.58
C ILE A 181 -25.86 -30.48 29.71
N ALA A 182 -24.85 -31.00 30.43
CA ALA A 182 -25.07 -31.90 31.56
C ALA A 182 -25.85 -31.23 32.70
N ALA A 183 -25.50 -30.00 33.07
CA ALA A 183 -26.18 -29.21 34.10
C ALA A 183 -27.65 -28.94 33.72
N GLN A 184 -27.93 -28.61 32.46
CA GLN A 184 -29.30 -28.41 31.97
C GLN A 184 -30.08 -29.72 31.99
N ALA A 185 -29.48 -30.83 31.56
CA ALA A 185 -30.16 -32.15 31.59
C ALA A 185 -30.51 -32.56 33.01
N GLU A 186 -29.67 -32.36 34.01
CA GLU A 186 -29.93 -32.65 35.42
C GLU A 186 -31.04 -31.78 36.01
N LYS A 187 -31.01 -30.48 35.70
CA LYS A 187 -32.02 -29.52 36.16
C LYS A 187 -33.44 -29.93 35.71
N TYR A 188 -33.58 -30.37 34.46
CA TYR A 188 -34.91 -30.75 33.91
C TYR A 188 -35.37 -32.15 34.38
N LYS A 189 -34.47 -33.07 34.70
CA LYS A 189 -34.84 -34.35 35.33
C LYS A 189 -35.46 -34.17 36.72
N ASN A 190 -34.95 -33.18 37.48
CA ASN A 190 -35.43 -32.92 38.84
C ASN A 190 -36.69 -32.05 38.90
N GLN A 191 -37.22 -31.55 37.78
CA GLN A 191 -38.49 -30.82 37.69
C GLN A 191 -39.69 -31.70 37.38
N GLU A 192 -39.48 -32.97 36.96
CA GLU A 192 -40.54 -33.95 36.70
C GLU A 192 -40.81 -34.87 37.91
N SER A 193 -40.19 -34.62 39.04
CA SER A 193 -40.38 -35.36 40.32
C SER A 193 -41.10 -34.48 41.31
#